data_04c274ff59c784383f0bc1a6ceae73a2
#
_entry.id   04c274ff59c784383f0bc1a6ceae73a2
#
_cell.length_a   1.000
_cell.length_b   1.000
_cell.length_c   1.000
_cell.angle_alpha   90.00
_cell.angle_beta   90.00
_cell.angle_gamma   90.00
#
_symmetry.space_group_name_H-M   'P 1'
#
loop_
_entity.id
_entity.type
_entity.pdbx_description
1 polymer ?
#
loop_
_entity_poly.entity_id
_entity_poly.type
_entity_poly.pdbx_seq_one_letter_code
_entity_poly.pdbx_strand_id
1 'polypeptide(L)'
;LNAILPDVILDITSVSVIPVNEARPNFITSKKVEGEVVNLELETDEDLMDKIVMIPKADPGYEWIFTKGIKGFITKYGGVASHMAIRCAEFEIPAAIGCGEKIYDYASKINYMELDCANGIIKEGLQCEDLRALITQREGVNQYGDPTDVLEAAYIRFYELLGFIPQPASNHVKNVGKLFERQCDLLIVAGGGALPVKYYDRPHNEELQPYRDVMEEKLIKHCIGEGIPIIATCRGMQYMNVLFGGKLLYHPELKVERPRSVDHEVYLVEEDRTIWVNNFHKDVIPIDGLASCFKPLAIDRENQTIE
;
A
#
# COMPACT_ATOMS: atom_id res chain seq x y z
N LEU A 1 -15.20 37.17 -23.41
CA LEU A 1 -14.55 35.87 -23.21
C LEU A 1 -15.59 34.85 -22.89
N ASN A 2 -15.97 34.00 -23.86
CA ASN A 2 -16.89 32.89 -23.63
C ASN A 2 -16.06 31.70 -23.14
N ALA A 3 -16.02 31.46 -21.83
CA ALA A 3 -15.45 30.25 -21.28
C ALA A 3 -16.47 29.13 -21.40
N ILE A 4 -16.10 28.02 -22.03
CA ILE A 4 -16.90 26.79 -22.01
C ILE A 4 -16.55 26.07 -20.69
N LEU A 5 -17.48 26.06 -19.75
CA LEU A 5 -17.34 25.33 -18.49
C LEU A 5 -17.76 23.88 -18.69
N PRO A 6 -17.12 22.91 -18.03
CA PRO A 6 -17.60 21.53 -18.05
C PRO A 6 -18.94 21.41 -17.36
N ASP A 7 -19.76 20.46 -17.77
CA ASP A 7 -21.13 20.25 -17.28
C ASP A 7 -21.20 19.81 -15.81
N VAL A 8 -20.08 19.36 -15.24
CA VAL A 8 -19.98 18.95 -13.82
C VAL A 8 -18.69 19.51 -13.21
N ILE A 9 -18.85 20.34 -12.17
CA ILE A 9 -17.75 20.84 -11.32
C ILE A 9 -17.86 20.10 -9.98
N LEU A 10 -16.96 19.16 -9.72
CA LEU A 10 -16.96 18.34 -8.50
C LEU A 10 -16.30 19.08 -7.31
N ASP A 11 -15.32 19.96 -7.58
CA ASP A 11 -14.65 20.78 -6.58
C ASP A 11 -14.11 22.05 -7.23
N ILE A 12 -14.34 23.21 -6.58
CA ILE A 12 -13.90 24.51 -7.08
C ILE A 12 -12.35 24.64 -7.07
N THR A 13 -11.66 23.86 -6.26
CA THR A 13 -10.19 23.83 -6.19
C THR A 13 -9.56 23.03 -7.31
N SER A 14 -10.34 22.18 -8.00
CA SER A 14 -9.88 21.37 -9.13
C SER A 14 -10.11 22.04 -10.51
N VAL A 15 -10.67 23.24 -10.54
CA VAL A 15 -10.93 23.97 -11.78
C VAL A 15 -9.72 24.86 -12.13
N SER A 16 -8.91 24.40 -13.08
CA SER A 16 -7.94 25.27 -13.74
C SER A 16 -8.60 25.95 -14.94
N VAL A 17 -8.84 27.26 -14.85
CA VAL A 17 -9.35 28.04 -16.00
C VAL A 17 -8.18 28.31 -16.94
N ILE A 18 -8.12 27.55 -18.04
CA ILE A 18 -7.14 27.77 -19.10
C ILE A 18 -7.74 28.76 -20.11
N PRO A 19 -7.11 29.91 -20.40
CA PRO A 19 -7.57 30.82 -21.44
C PRO A 19 -7.61 30.15 -22.81
N VAL A 20 -8.63 30.44 -23.59
CA VAL A 20 -8.96 29.77 -24.88
C VAL A 20 -7.86 29.88 -25.95
N ASN A 21 -6.81 30.71 -25.73
CA ASN A 21 -5.69 30.94 -26.66
C ASN A 21 -4.39 30.20 -26.26
N GLU A 22 -4.40 29.29 -25.31
CA GLU A 22 -3.21 28.54 -24.92
C GLU A 22 -3.05 27.26 -25.74
N ALA A 23 -1.79 26.93 -26.03
CA ALA A 23 -1.43 25.72 -26.73
C ALA A 23 -2.00 24.49 -25.96
N ARG A 24 -2.78 23.66 -26.65
CA ARG A 24 -3.21 22.36 -26.10
C ARG A 24 -2.15 21.33 -26.42
N PRO A 25 -1.71 20.53 -25.44
CA PRO A 25 -0.79 19.42 -25.70
C PRO A 25 -1.35 18.46 -26.74
N ASN A 26 -0.49 17.98 -27.61
CA ASN A 26 -0.81 16.86 -28.48
C ASN A 26 -0.42 15.57 -27.74
N PHE A 27 -1.41 14.85 -27.24
CA PHE A 27 -1.19 13.58 -26.57
C PHE A 27 -0.97 12.48 -27.61
N ILE A 28 0.14 11.77 -27.46
CA ILE A 28 0.55 10.67 -28.34
C ILE A 28 0.34 9.36 -27.61
N THR A 29 -0.26 8.39 -28.27
CA THR A 29 -0.78 7.13 -27.75
C THR A 29 -2.07 7.30 -26.93
N SER A 30 -2.62 6.19 -26.42
CA SER A 30 -3.74 6.17 -25.48
C SER A 30 -3.35 5.50 -24.17
N LYS A 31 -2.06 5.53 -23.83
CA LYS A 31 -1.53 4.88 -22.62
C LYS A 31 -1.50 5.86 -21.46
N LYS A 32 -1.60 5.31 -20.25
CA LYS A 32 -1.35 5.99 -18.99
C LYS A 32 -0.07 5.47 -18.38
N VAL A 33 0.80 6.38 -17.89
CA VAL A 33 2.03 6.02 -17.16
C VAL A 33 2.21 6.93 -15.96
N GLU A 34 2.93 6.42 -14.98
CA GLU A 34 3.38 7.17 -13.81
C GLU A 34 4.88 6.96 -13.64
N GLY A 35 5.61 7.99 -13.25
CA GLY A 35 7.06 7.90 -13.09
C GLY A 35 7.69 9.18 -12.58
N GLU A 36 8.96 9.07 -12.17
CA GLU A 36 9.80 10.21 -11.85
C GLU A 36 9.96 11.12 -13.07
N VAL A 37 10.04 12.41 -12.81
CA VAL A 37 10.18 13.43 -13.86
C VAL A 37 11.62 13.90 -13.91
N VAL A 38 12.20 13.89 -15.10
CA VAL A 38 13.49 14.49 -15.38
C VAL A 38 13.34 15.58 -16.42
N ASN A 39 13.71 16.80 -16.07
CA ASN A 39 13.71 17.93 -17.00
C ASN A 39 15.13 18.21 -17.48
N LEU A 40 15.44 17.81 -18.71
CA LEU A 40 16.77 17.97 -19.31
C LEU A 40 17.13 19.42 -19.64
N GLU A 41 16.24 20.38 -19.44
CA GLU A 41 16.57 21.82 -19.48
C GLU A 41 17.24 22.26 -18.17
N LEU A 42 16.95 21.60 -17.05
CA LEU A 42 17.41 21.97 -15.70
C LEU A 42 18.49 21.02 -15.18
N GLU A 43 18.47 19.77 -15.59
CA GLU A 43 19.31 18.69 -15.06
C GLU A 43 19.95 17.89 -16.20
N THR A 44 21.19 17.48 -16.00
CA THR A 44 21.85 16.46 -16.82
C THR A 44 21.85 15.14 -16.08
N ASP A 45 20.77 14.38 -16.18
CA ASP A 45 20.71 13.03 -15.64
C ASP A 45 21.11 12.02 -16.72
N GLU A 46 22.04 11.14 -16.42
CA GLU A 46 22.46 10.08 -17.33
C GLU A 46 21.52 8.86 -17.29
N ASP A 47 20.80 8.66 -16.17
CA ASP A 47 19.84 7.57 -16.01
C ASP A 47 18.41 8.05 -16.26
N LEU A 48 17.90 7.75 -17.45
CA LEU A 48 16.53 8.08 -17.87
C LEU A 48 15.61 6.88 -17.88
N MET A 49 16.10 5.71 -17.44
CA MET A 49 15.32 4.48 -17.47
C MET A 49 14.07 4.61 -16.60
N ASP A 50 12.92 4.21 -17.13
CA ASP A 50 11.59 4.25 -16.46
C ASP A 50 11.13 5.64 -15.99
N LYS A 51 11.76 6.73 -16.50
CA LYS A 51 11.39 8.11 -16.14
C LYS A 51 10.53 8.79 -17.21
N ILE A 52 9.80 9.82 -16.80
CA ILE A 52 9.11 10.76 -17.69
C ILE A 52 10.05 11.91 -18.00
N VAL A 53 10.49 12.01 -19.25
CA VAL A 53 11.52 12.97 -19.67
C VAL A 53 10.88 14.20 -20.26
N MET A 54 11.33 15.38 -19.80
CA MET A 54 10.90 16.68 -20.28
C MET A 54 12.03 17.37 -21.05
N ILE A 55 11.68 17.93 -22.22
CA ILE A 55 12.60 18.78 -23.00
C ILE A 55 11.89 20.07 -23.50
N PRO A 56 12.64 21.17 -23.74
CA PRO A 56 12.00 22.41 -24.12
C PRO A 56 11.43 22.39 -25.54
N LYS A 57 12.02 21.65 -26.45
CA LYS A 57 11.61 21.61 -27.88
C LYS A 57 11.63 20.17 -28.40
N ALA A 58 10.65 19.83 -29.23
CA ALA A 58 10.61 18.54 -29.94
C ALA A 58 11.69 18.52 -31.08
N ASP A 59 12.96 18.58 -30.69
CA ASP A 59 14.12 18.68 -31.60
C ASP A 59 14.70 17.26 -31.83
N PRO A 60 15.02 16.88 -33.09
CA PRO A 60 15.68 15.62 -33.41
C PRO A 60 16.99 15.37 -32.67
N GLY A 61 17.68 16.41 -32.21
CA GLY A 61 18.90 16.29 -31.40
C GLY A 61 18.72 15.51 -30.10
N TYR A 62 17.49 15.34 -29.62
CA TYR A 62 17.15 14.53 -28.44
C TYR A 62 16.75 13.09 -28.78
N GLU A 63 16.90 12.61 -30.02
CA GLU A 63 16.48 11.25 -30.41
C GLU A 63 17.14 10.15 -29.57
N TRP A 64 18.34 10.37 -29.06
CA TRP A 64 19.07 9.46 -28.18
C TRP A 64 18.30 9.07 -26.90
N ILE A 65 17.36 9.92 -26.43
CA ILE A 65 16.53 9.67 -25.25
C ILE A 65 15.75 8.35 -25.40
N PHE A 66 15.25 8.05 -26.58
CA PHE A 66 14.46 6.84 -26.83
C PHE A 66 15.26 5.54 -26.66
N THR A 67 16.59 5.61 -26.73
CA THR A 67 17.46 4.45 -26.47
C THR A 67 17.67 4.17 -24.98
N LYS A 68 17.20 5.06 -24.11
CA LYS A 68 17.42 4.99 -22.66
C LYS A 68 16.27 4.33 -21.89
N GLY A 69 15.23 3.82 -22.57
CA GLY A 69 14.11 3.15 -21.94
C GLY A 69 13.19 4.08 -21.13
N ILE A 70 12.96 5.28 -21.64
CA ILE A 70 12.06 6.25 -21.00
C ILE A 70 10.63 5.73 -20.95
N LYS A 71 9.89 6.12 -19.91
CA LYS A 71 8.51 5.70 -19.66
C LYS A 71 7.48 6.65 -20.26
N GLY A 72 7.81 7.93 -20.35
CA GLY A 72 6.96 8.97 -20.89
C GLY A 72 7.76 10.16 -21.40
N PHE A 73 7.12 11.05 -22.16
CA PHE A 73 7.82 12.16 -22.79
C PHE A 73 6.96 13.44 -22.85
N ILE A 74 7.54 14.59 -22.52
CA ILE A 74 6.85 15.87 -22.51
C ILE A 74 7.70 16.93 -23.19
N THR A 75 7.08 17.75 -24.05
CA THR A 75 7.78 18.91 -24.65
C THR A 75 7.02 20.22 -24.43
N LYS A 76 7.76 21.29 -24.20
CA LYS A 76 7.22 22.64 -24.11
C LYS A 76 6.71 23.12 -25.46
N TYR A 77 7.52 22.97 -26.52
CA TYR A 77 7.21 23.35 -27.88
C TYR A 77 7.32 22.16 -28.83
N GLY A 78 6.46 22.15 -29.83
CA GLY A 78 6.42 21.13 -30.87
C GLY A 78 4.99 20.87 -31.32
N GLY A 79 4.83 20.13 -32.40
CA GLY A 79 3.54 19.77 -32.96
C GLY A 79 3.40 18.25 -33.13
N VAL A 80 2.17 17.78 -33.41
CA VAL A 80 1.86 16.37 -33.64
C VAL A 80 2.66 15.75 -34.80
N ALA A 81 3.07 16.57 -35.76
CA ALA A 81 3.91 16.15 -36.91
C ALA A 81 5.41 16.31 -36.67
N SER A 82 5.84 16.64 -35.43
CA SER A 82 7.27 16.72 -35.12
C SER A 82 7.91 15.33 -35.13
N HIS A 83 9.20 15.30 -35.43
CA HIS A 83 9.98 14.06 -35.43
C HIS A 83 9.83 13.28 -34.11
N MET A 84 9.91 13.99 -32.97
CA MET A 84 9.77 13.38 -31.65
C MET A 84 8.37 12.80 -31.40
N ALA A 85 7.31 13.45 -31.90
CA ALA A 85 5.95 12.92 -31.79
C ALA A 85 5.77 11.61 -32.57
N ILE A 86 6.36 11.55 -33.78
CA ILE A 86 6.35 10.35 -34.62
C ILE A 86 7.10 9.21 -33.91
N ARG A 87 8.28 9.48 -33.35
CA ARG A 87 9.06 8.50 -32.59
C ARG A 87 8.33 7.98 -31.35
N CYS A 88 7.66 8.86 -30.61
CA CYS A 88 6.82 8.44 -29.49
C CYS A 88 5.72 7.47 -29.94
N ALA A 89 5.08 7.74 -31.09
CA ALA A 89 4.07 6.83 -31.65
C ALA A 89 4.66 5.50 -32.11
N GLU A 90 5.83 5.50 -32.78
CA GLU A 90 6.51 4.28 -33.25
C GLU A 90 6.96 3.38 -32.10
N PHE A 91 7.48 3.94 -31.02
CA PHE A 91 7.92 3.21 -29.83
C PHE A 91 6.81 3.01 -28.81
N GLU A 92 5.59 3.45 -29.11
CA GLU A 92 4.43 3.40 -28.21
C GLU A 92 4.67 4.07 -26.85
N ILE A 93 5.50 5.11 -26.81
CA ILE A 93 5.79 5.88 -25.60
C ILE A 93 4.73 6.96 -25.42
N PRO A 94 4.02 7.01 -24.27
CA PRO A 94 3.08 8.08 -23.96
C PRO A 94 3.77 9.42 -23.96
N ALA A 95 3.20 10.40 -24.66
CA ALA A 95 3.81 11.72 -24.73
C ALA A 95 2.78 12.85 -24.79
N ALA A 96 3.16 14.01 -24.26
CA ALA A 96 2.46 15.28 -24.40
C ALA A 96 3.37 16.28 -25.13
N ILE A 97 3.06 16.54 -26.39
CA ILE A 97 3.89 17.35 -27.27
C ILE A 97 3.30 18.76 -27.40
N GLY A 98 4.15 19.79 -27.19
CA GLY A 98 3.75 21.19 -27.35
C GLY A 98 2.81 21.67 -26.25
N CYS A 99 3.16 21.39 -24.99
CA CYS A 99 2.37 21.76 -23.81
C CYS A 99 2.20 23.27 -23.60
N GLY A 100 3.07 24.08 -24.21
CA GLY A 100 3.15 25.51 -23.92
C GLY A 100 3.78 25.80 -22.54
N GLU A 101 4.02 27.10 -22.27
CA GLU A 101 4.75 27.50 -21.06
C GLU A 101 4.07 27.08 -19.77
N LYS A 102 2.78 27.37 -19.61
CA LYS A 102 2.10 27.15 -18.35
C LYS A 102 2.02 25.69 -17.92
N ILE A 103 1.67 24.78 -18.86
CA ILE A 103 1.58 23.36 -18.57
C ILE A 103 2.97 22.78 -18.35
N TYR A 104 3.95 23.20 -19.14
CA TYR A 104 5.32 22.74 -18.99
C TYR A 104 5.95 23.21 -17.67
N ASP A 105 5.76 24.48 -17.29
CA ASP A 105 6.26 25.05 -16.04
C ASP A 105 5.53 24.46 -14.80
N TYR A 106 4.28 24.04 -14.95
CA TYR A 106 3.59 23.25 -13.93
C TYR A 106 4.21 21.85 -13.84
N ALA A 107 4.33 21.15 -14.95
CA ALA A 107 4.89 19.80 -15.02
C ALA A 107 6.34 19.73 -14.50
N SER A 108 7.15 20.77 -14.74
CA SER A 108 8.54 20.85 -14.28
C SER A 108 8.72 20.97 -12.76
N LYS A 109 7.65 21.22 -12.01
CA LYS A 109 7.64 21.27 -10.55
C LYS A 109 7.22 19.96 -9.90
N ILE A 110 6.81 19.01 -10.72
CA ILE A 110 6.35 17.68 -10.29
C ILE A 110 7.55 16.74 -10.27
N ASN A 111 7.83 16.12 -9.14
CA ASN A 111 8.89 15.12 -9.01
C ASN A 111 8.45 13.75 -9.52
N TYR A 112 7.18 13.40 -9.30
CA TYR A 112 6.58 12.15 -9.75
C TYR A 112 5.22 12.44 -10.40
N MET A 113 5.03 12.00 -11.64
CA MET A 113 3.93 12.44 -12.51
C MET A 113 3.07 11.28 -12.99
N GLU A 114 1.77 11.52 -13.06
CA GLU A 114 0.84 10.74 -13.87
C GLU A 114 0.63 11.45 -15.21
N LEU A 115 0.99 10.77 -16.30
CA LEU A 115 0.73 11.16 -17.68
C LEU A 115 -0.30 10.21 -18.29
N ASP A 116 -1.55 10.65 -18.40
CA ASP A 116 -2.65 9.91 -19.01
C ASP A 116 -2.99 10.50 -20.37
N CYS A 117 -2.43 9.89 -21.42
CA CYS A 117 -2.64 10.34 -22.79
C CYS A 117 -4.02 10.01 -23.32
N ALA A 118 -4.70 9.01 -22.77
CA ALA A 118 -6.08 8.66 -23.17
C ALA A 118 -7.07 9.76 -22.77
N ASN A 119 -6.90 10.32 -21.56
CA ASN A 119 -7.79 11.33 -21.00
C ASN A 119 -7.23 12.75 -21.07
N GLY A 120 -6.00 12.92 -21.61
CA GLY A 120 -5.34 14.22 -21.75
C GLY A 120 -4.97 14.87 -20.41
N ILE A 121 -4.52 14.06 -19.44
CA ILE A 121 -4.22 14.49 -18.06
C ILE A 121 -2.72 14.48 -17.82
N ILE A 122 -2.21 15.59 -17.26
CA ILE A 122 -0.88 15.71 -16.67
C ILE A 122 -1.09 16.22 -15.25
N LYS A 123 -0.73 15.41 -14.26
CA LYS A 123 -0.88 15.78 -12.84
C LYS A 123 0.23 15.17 -12.00
N GLU A 124 0.37 15.66 -10.77
CA GLU A 124 1.19 15.01 -9.76
C GLU A 124 0.68 13.59 -9.53
N GLY A 125 1.58 12.63 -9.68
CA GLY A 125 1.35 11.22 -9.38
C GLY A 125 1.62 10.95 -7.90
N LEU A 126 1.13 9.85 -7.42
CA LEU A 126 1.53 9.34 -6.12
C LEU A 126 2.86 8.61 -6.32
N GLN A 127 3.97 9.20 -5.89
CA GLN A 127 5.20 8.44 -5.72
C GLN A 127 4.90 7.43 -4.61
N CYS A 128 4.61 6.20 -5.00
CA CYS A 128 4.74 5.09 -4.08
C CYS A 128 6.25 4.97 -3.81
N GLU A 129 6.73 5.68 -2.81
CA GLU A 129 7.94 5.23 -2.13
C GLU A 129 7.73 3.74 -1.88
N ASP A 130 8.79 2.96 -2.00
CA ASP A 130 8.74 1.51 -1.76
C ASP A 130 8.25 1.26 -0.33
N LEU A 131 6.93 1.29 -0.13
CA LEU A 131 6.31 1.09 1.17
C LEU A 131 6.71 -0.28 1.71
N ARG A 132 7.30 -0.32 2.90
CA ARG A 132 7.79 -1.56 3.50
C ARG A 132 6.87 -2.02 4.61
N ALA A 133 6.41 -3.27 4.51
CA ALA A 133 5.62 -3.93 5.56
C ALA A 133 6.48 -4.96 6.28
N LEU A 134 6.75 -4.72 7.58
CA LEU A 134 7.40 -5.69 8.45
C LEU A 134 6.35 -6.69 8.95
N ILE A 135 6.56 -8.00 8.73
CA ILE A 135 5.58 -9.04 9.04
C ILE A 135 6.14 -10.01 10.08
N THR A 136 5.44 -10.19 11.20
CA THR A 136 5.83 -11.16 12.21
C THR A 136 5.60 -12.58 11.74
N GLN A 137 6.34 -13.54 12.32
CA GLN A 137 6.33 -14.93 11.92
C GLN A 137 5.95 -15.83 13.09
N ARG A 138 5.38 -17.00 12.80
CA ARG A 138 5.15 -18.04 13.82
C ARG A 138 6.46 -18.73 14.16
N GLU A 139 6.57 -19.19 15.42
CA GLU A 139 7.59 -20.17 15.77
C GLU A 139 7.24 -21.52 15.16
N GLY A 140 8.25 -22.25 14.78
CA GLY A 140 8.15 -23.62 14.31
C GLY A 140 9.40 -24.41 14.68
N VAL A 141 9.37 -25.70 14.39
CA VAL A 141 10.52 -26.58 14.54
C VAL A 141 10.61 -27.42 13.26
N ASN A 142 11.81 -27.50 12.70
CA ASN A 142 12.02 -28.34 11.52
C ASN A 142 12.08 -29.84 11.89
N GLN A 143 12.20 -30.71 10.89
CA GLN A 143 12.27 -32.16 11.07
C GLN A 143 13.48 -32.63 11.88
N TYR A 144 14.47 -31.79 12.12
CA TYR A 144 15.68 -32.08 12.88
C TYR A 144 15.63 -31.54 14.31
N GLY A 145 14.58 -30.84 14.70
CA GLY A 145 14.40 -30.21 16.00
C GLY A 145 14.96 -28.79 16.11
N ASP A 146 15.41 -28.19 15.00
CA ASP A 146 15.90 -26.81 15.03
C ASP A 146 14.75 -25.80 15.00
N PRO A 147 14.85 -24.70 15.80
CA PRO A 147 13.88 -23.62 15.75
C PRO A 147 13.82 -22.98 14.36
N THR A 148 12.63 -22.69 13.89
CA THR A 148 12.35 -22.02 12.62
C THR A 148 11.33 -20.91 12.78
N ASP A 149 11.40 -19.93 11.92
CA ASP A 149 10.35 -18.93 11.74
C ASP A 149 9.55 -19.27 10.50
N VAL A 150 8.21 -19.21 10.60
CA VAL A 150 7.29 -19.64 9.55
C VAL A 150 6.30 -18.52 9.24
N LEU A 151 6.17 -18.17 7.96
CA LEU A 151 5.18 -17.23 7.44
C LEU A 151 4.48 -17.85 6.24
N GLU A 152 3.16 -17.82 6.23
CA GLU A 152 2.37 -18.27 5.08
C GLU A 152 2.62 -17.34 3.87
N ALA A 153 2.92 -17.94 2.72
CA ALA A 153 3.15 -17.20 1.47
C ALA A 153 1.97 -16.30 1.06
N ALA A 154 0.78 -16.54 1.61
CA ALA A 154 -0.38 -15.70 1.38
C ALA A 154 -0.18 -14.27 1.90
N TYR A 155 0.50 -14.08 3.04
CA TYR A 155 0.84 -12.75 3.56
C TYR A 155 1.73 -11.98 2.58
N ILE A 156 2.78 -12.63 2.09
CA ILE A 156 3.71 -12.00 1.13
C ILE A 156 2.93 -11.52 -0.11
N ARG A 157 2.18 -12.43 -0.77
CA ARG A 157 1.43 -12.11 -1.98
C ARG A 157 0.38 -11.02 -1.76
N PHE A 158 -0.31 -11.04 -0.62
CA PHE A 158 -1.36 -10.06 -0.32
C PHE A 158 -0.79 -8.65 -0.17
N TYR A 159 0.31 -8.50 0.59
CA TYR A 159 0.90 -7.18 0.80
C TYR A 159 1.67 -6.67 -0.43
N GLU A 160 2.26 -7.56 -1.25
CA GLU A 160 2.78 -7.19 -2.57
C GLU A 160 1.68 -6.65 -3.50
N LEU A 161 0.51 -7.28 -3.53
CA LEU A 161 -0.65 -6.78 -4.29
C LEU A 161 -1.12 -5.39 -3.84
N LEU A 162 -0.92 -5.04 -2.56
CA LEU A 162 -1.21 -3.72 -2.01
C LEU A 162 -0.09 -2.70 -2.24
N GLY A 163 1.00 -3.09 -2.92
CA GLY A 163 2.12 -2.19 -3.24
C GLY A 163 3.19 -2.10 -2.16
N PHE A 164 3.17 -2.98 -1.14
CA PHE A 164 4.22 -3.04 -0.13
C PHE A 164 5.35 -3.98 -0.55
N ILE A 165 6.56 -3.70 -0.06
CA ILE A 165 7.66 -4.66 -0.02
C ILE A 165 7.56 -5.42 1.31
N PRO A 166 7.10 -6.68 1.33
CA PRO A 166 6.94 -7.44 2.55
C PRO A 166 8.30 -7.93 3.06
N GLN A 167 8.57 -7.69 4.34
CA GLN A 167 9.80 -8.10 5.02
C GLN A 167 9.47 -8.96 6.25
N PRO A 168 9.74 -10.28 6.23
CA PRO A 168 9.56 -11.12 7.40
C PRO A 168 10.50 -10.73 8.55
N ALA A 169 9.96 -10.63 9.77
CA ALA A 169 10.70 -10.37 11.00
C ALA A 169 10.98 -11.68 11.75
N SER A 170 12.25 -12.04 11.92
CA SER A 170 12.61 -13.23 12.69
C SER A 170 12.39 -13.02 14.19
N ASN A 171 11.84 -14.02 14.86
CA ASN A 171 11.61 -14.03 16.31
C ASN A 171 12.93 -14.03 17.13
N HIS A 172 14.06 -14.32 16.48
CA HIS A 172 15.36 -14.44 17.11
C HIS A 172 16.26 -13.21 16.95
N VAL A 173 15.77 -12.10 16.40
CA VAL A 173 16.52 -10.85 16.29
C VAL A 173 16.76 -10.24 17.67
N LYS A 174 18.03 -10.06 18.03
CA LYS A 174 18.42 -9.51 19.34
C LYS A 174 18.16 -8.00 19.47
N ASN A 175 18.40 -7.26 18.40
CA ASN A 175 18.24 -5.80 18.37
C ASN A 175 17.10 -5.44 17.40
N VAL A 176 15.93 -5.21 17.96
CA VAL A 176 14.72 -4.86 17.20
C VAL A 176 14.91 -3.55 16.41
N GLY A 177 15.65 -2.57 16.95
CA GLY A 177 15.91 -1.31 16.26
C GLY A 177 16.57 -1.49 14.88
N LYS A 178 17.37 -2.56 14.71
CA LYS A 178 17.97 -2.85 13.39
C LYS A 178 16.98 -3.22 12.30
N LEU A 179 15.78 -3.68 12.66
CA LEU A 179 14.73 -3.96 11.70
C LEU A 179 14.14 -2.67 11.11
N PHE A 180 14.32 -1.55 11.82
CA PHE A 180 13.84 -0.22 11.46
C PHE A 180 14.93 0.72 10.94
N GLU A 181 16.19 0.27 10.80
CA GLU A 181 17.27 1.05 10.15
C GLU A 181 16.93 1.37 8.69
N ARG A 182 16.09 0.55 8.06
CA ARG A 182 15.41 0.87 6.81
C ARG A 182 14.00 1.32 7.15
N GLN A 183 13.46 2.21 6.35
CA GLN A 183 12.08 2.67 6.47
C GLN A 183 11.13 1.47 6.63
N CYS A 184 10.23 1.58 7.59
CA CYS A 184 9.13 0.64 7.82
C CYS A 184 7.84 1.46 7.91
N ASP A 185 6.92 1.23 7.00
CA ASP A 185 5.69 2.02 6.86
C ASP A 185 4.49 1.33 7.46
N LEU A 186 4.62 0.02 7.75
CA LEU A 186 3.54 -0.79 8.28
C LEU A 186 4.11 -1.99 9.05
N LEU A 187 3.60 -2.24 10.25
CA LEU A 187 3.81 -3.50 10.96
C LEU A 187 2.59 -4.41 10.78
N ILE A 188 2.83 -5.66 10.38
CA ILE A 188 1.82 -6.72 10.31
C ILE A 188 2.09 -7.71 11.43
N VAL A 189 1.16 -7.79 12.39
CA VAL A 189 1.17 -8.83 13.43
C VAL A 189 0.34 -10.00 12.94
N ALA A 190 1.02 -11.06 12.52
CA ALA A 190 0.41 -12.18 11.80
C ALA A 190 -0.42 -13.10 12.72
N GLY A 191 -1.26 -13.93 12.12
CA GLY A 191 -2.06 -14.94 12.80
C GLY A 191 -1.31 -16.22 13.17
N GLY A 192 -2.05 -17.20 13.70
CA GLY A 192 -1.60 -18.57 14.02
C GLY A 192 -0.84 -18.71 15.33
N GLY A 193 -0.99 -19.89 15.96
CA GLY A 193 -0.48 -20.17 17.30
C GLY A 193 -1.42 -19.69 18.40
N ALA A 194 -1.11 -20.01 19.66
CA ALA A 194 -1.89 -19.60 20.83
C ALA A 194 -1.09 -18.61 21.70
N LEU A 195 -1.81 -17.88 22.54
CA LEU A 195 -1.25 -16.98 23.54
C LEU A 195 -1.09 -17.67 24.89
N PRO A 196 -0.28 -17.12 25.83
CA PRO A 196 -0.15 -17.67 27.18
C PRO A 196 -1.48 -17.79 27.92
N VAL A 197 -1.64 -18.90 28.64
CA VAL A 197 -2.86 -19.26 29.43
C VAL A 197 -3.36 -18.13 30.32
N LYS A 198 -2.45 -17.31 30.85
CA LYS A 198 -2.78 -16.15 31.73
C LYS A 198 -3.74 -15.13 31.12
N TYR A 199 -3.92 -15.14 29.80
CA TYR A 199 -4.78 -14.20 29.08
C TYR A 199 -6.20 -14.74 28.83
N TYR A 200 -6.45 -16.01 29.16
CA TYR A 200 -7.71 -16.69 28.92
C TYR A 200 -8.52 -16.91 30.21
N ASP A 201 -9.80 -17.14 30.03
CA ASP A 201 -10.75 -17.50 31.11
C ASP A 201 -10.54 -18.89 31.66
N ARG A 202 -9.92 -19.79 30.88
CA ARG A 202 -9.67 -21.21 31.23
C ARG A 202 -8.35 -21.71 30.67
N PRO A 203 -7.78 -22.81 31.26
CA PRO A 203 -6.55 -23.40 30.73
C PRO A 203 -6.75 -24.03 29.35
N HIS A 204 -5.70 -24.04 28.56
CA HIS A 204 -5.60 -24.73 27.28
C HIS A 204 -4.23 -25.42 27.15
N ASN A 205 -4.13 -26.40 26.24
CA ASN A 205 -2.89 -27.13 25.93
C ASN A 205 -2.40 -26.84 24.52
N GLU A 206 -2.63 -25.64 24.02
CA GLU A 206 -2.17 -25.21 22.71
C GLU A 206 -0.68 -24.87 22.73
N GLU A 207 -0.05 -24.98 21.57
CA GLU A 207 1.38 -24.67 21.40
C GLU A 207 1.63 -23.18 21.58
N LEU A 208 2.44 -22.84 22.59
CA LEU A 208 2.85 -21.48 22.91
C LEU A 208 4.02 -21.02 22.04
N GLN A 209 4.15 -19.72 21.86
CA GLN A 209 5.16 -19.11 21.02
C GLN A 209 5.94 -18.01 21.79
N PRO A 210 6.74 -18.38 22.78
CA PRO A 210 7.32 -17.44 23.74
C PRO A 210 8.35 -16.46 23.13
N TYR A 211 9.12 -16.86 22.12
CA TYR A 211 10.06 -15.95 21.44
C TYR A 211 9.28 -14.95 20.58
N ARG A 212 8.22 -15.41 19.92
CA ARG A 212 7.33 -14.56 19.15
C ARG A 212 6.62 -13.54 20.01
N ASP A 213 6.06 -13.97 21.17
CA ASP A 213 5.39 -13.07 22.11
C ASP A 213 6.32 -11.90 22.51
N VAL A 214 7.57 -12.22 22.90
CA VAL A 214 8.55 -11.21 23.27
C VAL A 214 8.92 -10.31 22.09
N MET A 215 9.05 -10.86 20.90
CA MET A 215 9.40 -10.09 19.70
C MET A 215 8.25 -9.17 19.30
N GLU A 216 7.03 -9.71 19.20
CA GLU A 216 5.84 -8.92 18.83
C GLU A 216 5.58 -7.78 19.82
N GLU A 217 5.74 -8.01 21.13
CA GLU A 217 5.61 -6.96 22.14
C GLU A 217 6.58 -5.79 21.89
N LYS A 218 7.84 -6.10 21.59
CA LYS A 218 8.86 -5.08 21.29
C LYS A 218 8.57 -4.32 20.01
N LEU A 219 8.15 -5.02 18.94
CA LEU A 219 7.80 -4.42 17.67
C LEU A 219 6.59 -3.49 17.81
N ILE A 220 5.54 -3.97 18.46
CA ILE A 220 4.32 -3.18 18.71
C ILE A 220 4.64 -1.92 19.49
N LYS A 221 5.39 -2.01 20.60
CA LYS A 221 5.78 -0.86 21.41
C LYS A 221 6.63 0.15 20.63
N HIS A 222 7.56 -0.35 19.81
CA HIS A 222 8.37 0.51 18.96
C HIS A 222 7.51 1.25 17.93
N CYS A 223 6.67 0.53 17.19
CA CYS A 223 5.80 1.12 16.16
C CYS A 223 4.84 2.17 16.75
N ILE A 224 4.27 1.91 17.93
CA ILE A 224 3.42 2.89 18.62
C ILE A 224 4.22 4.15 19.00
N GLY A 225 5.45 3.98 19.51
CA GLY A 225 6.33 5.09 19.87
C GLY A 225 6.72 5.97 18.70
N GLU A 226 6.90 5.38 17.54
CA GLU A 226 7.30 6.06 16.28
C GLU A 226 6.10 6.45 15.39
N GLY A 227 4.86 6.12 15.79
CA GLY A 227 3.66 6.42 15.01
C GLY A 227 3.51 5.58 13.75
N ILE A 228 4.17 4.42 13.68
CA ILE A 228 4.07 3.48 12.56
C ILE A 228 2.75 2.72 12.64
N PRO A 229 1.92 2.68 11.58
CA PRO A 229 0.68 1.93 11.56
C PRO A 229 0.87 0.43 11.83
N ILE A 230 -0.11 -0.20 12.48
CA ILE A 230 -0.10 -1.63 12.79
C ILE A 230 -1.39 -2.27 12.29
N ILE A 231 -1.27 -3.36 11.54
CA ILE A 231 -2.37 -4.27 11.21
C ILE A 231 -2.13 -5.59 11.92
N ALA A 232 -3.11 -6.05 12.68
CA ALA A 232 -3.02 -7.29 13.44
C ALA A 232 -4.12 -8.26 12.98
N THR A 233 -3.75 -9.51 12.66
CA THR A 233 -4.66 -10.50 12.10
C THR A 233 -4.81 -11.70 13.04
N CYS A 234 -6.05 -12.12 13.34
CA CYS A 234 -6.37 -13.29 14.14
C CYS A 234 -5.64 -13.25 15.51
N ARG A 235 -4.67 -14.16 15.75
CA ARG A 235 -3.86 -14.13 16.98
C ARG A 235 -3.18 -12.77 17.21
N GLY A 236 -2.73 -12.09 16.15
CA GLY A 236 -2.14 -10.76 16.28
C GLY A 236 -3.13 -9.75 16.88
N MET A 237 -4.40 -9.76 16.44
CA MET A 237 -5.46 -8.92 16.99
C MET A 237 -5.72 -9.29 18.46
N GLN A 238 -5.77 -10.58 18.79
CA GLN A 238 -5.93 -11.08 20.15
C GLN A 238 -4.78 -10.62 21.04
N TYR A 239 -3.54 -10.68 20.54
CA TYR A 239 -2.36 -10.22 21.27
C TYR A 239 -2.38 -8.71 21.50
N MET A 240 -2.73 -7.93 20.51
CA MET A 240 -2.95 -6.49 20.69
C MET A 240 -3.97 -6.22 21.79
N ASN A 241 -5.11 -6.92 21.78
CA ASN A 241 -6.14 -6.74 22.80
C ASN A 241 -5.59 -6.97 24.23
N VAL A 242 -4.90 -8.07 24.46
CA VAL A 242 -4.40 -8.43 25.81
C VAL A 242 -3.23 -7.55 26.24
N LEU A 243 -2.39 -7.07 25.35
CA LEU A 243 -1.33 -6.11 25.65
C LEU A 243 -1.89 -4.77 26.18
N PHE A 244 -3.09 -4.39 25.75
CA PHE A 244 -3.78 -3.18 26.19
C PHE A 244 -4.82 -3.43 27.29
N GLY A 245 -4.75 -4.60 27.94
CA GLY A 245 -5.55 -4.91 29.12
C GLY A 245 -6.91 -5.55 28.84
N GLY A 246 -7.16 -5.98 27.60
CA GLY A 246 -8.33 -6.78 27.26
C GLY A 246 -8.22 -8.23 27.68
N LYS A 247 -9.25 -9.01 27.38
CA LYS A 247 -9.38 -10.43 27.77
C LYS A 247 -9.67 -11.31 26.56
N LEU A 248 -9.39 -12.59 26.70
CA LEU A 248 -9.70 -13.63 25.72
C LEU A 248 -10.55 -14.73 26.35
N LEU A 249 -11.39 -15.32 25.53
CA LEU A 249 -12.09 -16.57 25.85
C LEU A 249 -11.55 -17.68 24.96
N TYR A 250 -11.43 -18.88 25.57
CA TYR A 250 -11.06 -20.08 24.83
C TYR A 250 -12.34 -20.89 24.51
N HIS A 251 -12.70 -20.92 23.24
CA HIS A 251 -13.91 -21.57 22.72
C HIS A 251 -13.56 -22.67 21.72
N PRO A 252 -13.01 -23.81 22.16
CA PRO A 252 -12.68 -24.92 21.28
C PRO A 252 -13.92 -25.48 20.55
N GLU A 253 -15.11 -25.34 21.13
CA GLU A 253 -16.40 -25.72 20.56
C GLU A 253 -16.69 -24.96 19.25
N LEU A 254 -16.29 -23.69 19.10
CA LEU A 254 -16.48 -22.93 17.86
C LEU A 254 -15.77 -23.59 16.67
N LYS A 255 -14.62 -24.22 16.91
CA LYS A 255 -13.90 -24.96 15.87
C LYS A 255 -14.64 -26.21 15.41
N VAL A 256 -15.46 -26.81 16.27
CA VAL A 256 -16.27 -28.00 15.98
C VAL A 256 -17.59 -27.61 15.33
N GLU A 257 -18.22 -26.56 15.84
CA GLU A 257 -19.50 -26.05 15.35
C GLU A 257 -19.34 -25.26 14.03
N ARG A 258 -18.22 -24.58 13.89
CA ARG A 258 -17.83 -23.86 12.65
C ARG A 258 -16.51 -24.42 12.13
N PRO A 259 -16.51 -25.56 11.42
CA PRO A 259 -15.29 -26.08 10.81
C PRO A 259 -14.68 -25.09 9.84
N ARG A 260 -13.36 -25.15 9.65
CA ARG A 260 -12.65 -24.34 8.64
C ARG A 260 -13.41 -24.39 7.32
N SER A 261 -13.61 -23.24 6.70
CA SER A 261 -14.39 -23.02 5.49
C SER A 261 -15.91 -22.88 5.66
N VAL A 262 -16.44 -22.88 6.86
CA VAL A 262 -17.84 -22.49 7.07
C VAL A 262 -17.89 -20.99 7.31
N ASP A 263 -18.53 -20.29 6.41
CA ASP A 263 -18.74 -18.86 6.53
C ASP A 263 -19.79 -18.58 7.62
N HIS A 264 -19.63 -17.47 8.32
CA HIS A 264 -20.59 -16.97 9.30
C HIS A 264 -20.84 -15.47 9.10
N GLU A 265 -21.92 -14.98 9.67
CA GLU A 265 -22.28 -13.58 9.56
C GLU A 265 -21.52 -12.72 10.56
N VAL A 266 -20.97 -11.62 10.06
CA VAL A 266 -20.31 -10.60 10.85
C VAL A 266 -20.94 -9.24 10.54
N TYR A 267 -21.28 -8.50 11.58
CA TYR A 267 -21.86 -7.17 11.48
C TYR A 267 -20.78 -6.10 11.53
N LEU A 268 -20.68 -5.30 10.48
CA LEU A 268 -19.82 -4.12 10.39
C LEU A 268 -20.49 -2.93 11.08
N VAL A 269 -19.90 -2.47 12.18
CA VAL A 269 -20.54 -1.51 13.09
C VAL A 269 -20.72 -0.13 12.44
N GLU A 270 -19.70 0.38 11.76
CA GLU A 270 -19.74 1.71 11.15
C GLU A 270 -20.56 1.76 9.85
N GLU A 271 -20.61 0.63 9.11
CA GLU A 271 -21.29 0.53 7.84
C GLU A 271 -22.76 0.09 7.97
N ASP A 272 -23.20 -0.29 9.18
CA ASP A 272 -24.54 -0.81 9.50
C ASP A 272 -25.00 -1.91 8.53
N ARG A 273 -24.11 -2.85 8.22
CA ARG A 273 -24.38 -3.97 7.34
C ARG A 273 -23.73 -5.27 7.80
N THR A 274 -24.27 -6.38 7.35
CA THR A 274 -23.72 -7.72 7.60
C THR A 274 -22.96 -8.22 6.37
N ILE A 275 -21.85 -8.89 6.61
CA ILE A 275 -21.07 -9.61 5.60
C ILE A 275 -20.86 -11.07 6.02
N TRP A 276 -20.52 -11.92 5.07
CA TRP A 276 -20.12 -13.30 5.33
C TRP A 276 -18.60 -13.40 5.31
N VAL A 277 -18.04 -14.02 6.36
CA VAL A 277 -16.60 -14.24 6.51
C VAL A 277 -16.33 -15.70 6.87
N ASN A 278 -15.15 -16.19 6.54
CA ASN A 278 -14.72 -17.54 6.92
C ASN A 278 -14.27 -17.59 8.38
N ASN A 279 -14.27 -18.78 8.97
CA ASN A 279 -13.83 -19.03 10.34
C ASN A 279 -12.53 -19.84 10.38
N PHE A 280 -11.48 -19.28 11.01
CA PHE A 280 -10.19 -19.94 11.22
C PHE A 280 -9.73 -19.92 12.70
N HIS A 281 -10.49 -19.34 13.59
CA HIS A 281 -10.13 -19.15 14.99
C HIS A 281 -11.04 -19.96 15.93
N LYS A 282 -10.58 -20.16 17.15
CA LYS A 282 -11.28 -20.77 18.29
C LYS A 282 -11.13 -19.90 19.53
N ASP A 283 -10.14 -19.00 19.54
CA ASP A 283 -9.93 -18.04 20.59
C ASP A 283 -10.59 -16.74 20.16
N VAL A 284 -11.34 -16.13 21.06
CA VAL A 284 -12.18 -14.97 20.74
C VAL A 284 -11.98 -13.84 21.73
N ILE A 285 -12.24 -12.63 21.28
CA ILE A 285 -12.36 -11.46 22.13
C ILE A 285 -13.84 -11.22 22.39
N PRO A 286 -14.35 -11.44 23.62
CA PRO A 286 -15.74 -11.09 23.91
C PRO A 286 -15.91 -9.57 23.84
N ILE A 287 -17.12 -9.10 23.55
CA ILE A 287 -17.38 -7.66 23.41
C ILE A 287 -16.99 -6.90 24.69
N ASP A 288 -17.28 -7.46 25.85
CA ASP A 288 -16.93 -6.89 27.16
C ASP A 288 -15.45 -7.11 27.54
N GLY A 289 -14.72 -7.91 26.77
CA GLY A 289 -13.29 -8.17 26.90
C GLY A 289 -12.41 -7.32 25.96
N LEU A 290 -13.00 -6.44 25.15
CA LEU A 290 -12.22 -5.54 24.30
C LEU A 290 -11.55 -4.48 25.16
N ALA A 291 -10.25 -4.26 24.95
CA ALA A 291 -9.50 -3.22 25.65
C ALA A 291 -10.08 -1.82 25.38
N SER A 292 -10.18 -1.01 26.40
CA SER A 292 -10.88 0.28 26.35
C SER A 292 -10.35 1.31 25.35
N CYS A 293 -9.13 1.12 24.86
CA CYS A 293 -8.53 1.96 23.81
C CYS A 293 -8.95 1.55 22.38
N PHE A 294 -9.61 0.41 22.20
CA PHE A 294 -10.08 -0.06 20.91
C PHE A 294 -11.58 0.14 20.74
N LYS A 295 -12.00 0.22 19.48
CA LYS A 295 -13.41 0.25 19.08
C LYS A 295 -13.71 -0.97 18.23
N PRO A 296 -14.86 -1.63 18.43
CA PRO A 296 -15.25 -2.73 17.56
C PRO A 296 -15.62 -2.19 16.18
N LEU A 297 -15.00 -2.72 15.13
CA LEU A 297 -15.37 -2.47 13.74
C LEU A 297 -16.30 -3.54 13.21
N ALA A 298 -16.11 -4.79 13.68
CA ALA A 298 -16.86 -5.94 13.26
C ALA A 298 -17.21 -6.82 14.47
N ILE A 299 -18.42 -7.36 14.50
CA ILE A 299 -18.96 -8.14 15.63
C ILE A 299 -19.69 -9.37 15.09
N ASP A 300 -19.34 -10.55 15.63
CA ASP A 300 -20.23 -11.71 15.56
C ASP A 300 -21.35 -11.52 16.61
N ARG A 301 -22.55 -11.21 16.13
CA ARG A 301 -23.71 -10.98 17.00
C ARG A 301 -24.25 -12.26 17.65
N GLU A 302 -24.03 -13.41 17.04
CA GLU A 302 -24.46 -14.70 17.57
C GLU A 302 -23.63 -15.07 18.79
N ASN A 303 -22.30 -14.96 18.70
CA ASN A 303 -21.39 -15.34 19.78
C ASN A 303 -20.98 -14.15 20.66
N GLN A 304 -21.41 -12.95 20.37
CA GLN A 304 -21.05 -11.73 21.11
C GLN A 304 -19.53 -11.50 21.17
N THR A 305 -18.85 -11.69 20.04
CA THR A 305 -17.39 -11.56 19.92
C THR A 305 -16.98 -10.51 18.89
N ILE A 306 -15.76 -10.02 19.05
CA ILE A 306 -15.11 -9.11 18.09
C ILE A 306 -14.46 -9.94 17.00
N GLU A 307 -14.64 -9.50 15.74
CA GLU A 307 -14.11 -10.15 14.54
C GLU A 307 -13.09 -9.28 13.80
#